data_411506f59a0e3b3a0bcc99df1482d2ef
#
_entry.id   411506f59a0e3b3a0bcc99df1482d2ef
#
_cell.length_a   1.000
_cell.length_b   1.000
_cell.length_c   1.000
_cell.angle_alpha   90.00
_cell.angle_beta   90.00
_cell.angle_gamma   90.00
#
_symmetry.space_group_name_H-M   'P 1'
#
loop_
_entity.id
_entity.type
_entity.pdbx_description
1 polymer ?
#
loop_
_entity_poly.entity_id
_entity_poly.type
_entity_poly.pdbx_seq_one_letter_code
_entity_poly.pdbx_strand_id
1 'polypeptide(L)'
;MGNPGNVVRRRMSGPERRRQLLDVGRATFAERGLDGTSMEEIASRAGVSKPVVYEHFGTKVALYREVVAEEMERLENVIADSISRGRSRARIERAVVGLLAYVEDHTDGFTILARDPVSNQGFATLLGNATGRVSHILGAAFSRAGLDESPAVLYSQALVGMVSQTAQWWLDERTSQGLDKETV
;
A
#
# COMPACT_ATOMS: atom_id res chain seq x y z
N MET A 1 -29.64 -35.80 -27.36
CA MET A 1 -29.86 -34.63 -26.50
C MET A 1 -28.87 -34.70 -25.34
N GLY A 2 -27.74 -34.02 -25.47
CA GLY A 2 -26.69 -33.99 -24.45
C GLY A 2 -27.03 -32.97 -23.37
N ASN A 3 -26.89 -33.40 -22.11
CA ASN A 3 -27.13 -32.62 -20.93
C ASN A 3 -26.01 -31.54 -20.81
N PRO A 4 -26.32 -30.22 -20.78
CA PRO A 4 -25.29 -29.20 -20.63
C PRO A 4 -24.72 -29.23 -19.21
N GLY A 5 -23.41 -29.36 -19.15
CA GLY A 5 -22.57 -29.56 -18.00
C GLY A 5 -22.94 -28.85 -16.71
N ASN A 6 -23.03 -29.66 -15.67
CA ASN A 6 -22.98 -29.24 -14.29
C ASN A 6 -21.56 -28.69 -14.03
N VAL A 7 -21.37 -27.37 -14.15
CA VAL A 7 -20.14 -26.68 -13.72
C VAL A 7 -20.10 -26.81 -12.20
N VAL A 8 -19.39 -27.83 -11.72
CA VAL A 8 -19.08 -27.99 -10.30
C VAL A 8 -18.34 -26.73 -9.86
N ARG A 9 -19.04 -25.79 -9.22
CA ARG A 9 -18.41 -24.64 -8.54
C ARG A 9 -17.40 -25.20 -7.54
N ARG A 10 -16.13 -25.16 -7.91
CA ARG A 10 -15.02 -25.58 -7.05
C ARG A 10 -15.11 -24.78 -5.75
N ARG A 11 -15.31 -25.48 -4.63
CA ARG A 11 -15.35 -24.86 -3.31
C ARG A 11 -13.97 -24.26 -3.04
N MET A 12 -13.90 -22.95 -2.75
CA MET A 12 -12.65 -22.28 -2.38
C MET A 12 -12.05 -22.95 -1.14
N SER A 13 -10.72 -23.12 -1.16
CA SER A 13 -9.96 -23.53 0.03
C SER A 13 -9.96 -22.43 1.11
N GLY A 14 -9.62 -22.76 2.34
CA GLY A 14 -9.51 -21.80 3.44
C GLY A 14 -8.57 -20.63 3.11
N PRO A 15 -7.34 -20.88 2.62
CA PRO A 15 -6.41 -19.81 2.21
C PRO A 15 -6.94 -18.93 1.08
N GLU A 16 -7.58 -19.50 0.05
CA GLU A 16 -8.20 -18.72 -1.04
C GLU A 16 -9.34 -17.83 -0.52
N ARG A 17 -10.16 -18.35 0.39
CA ARG A 17 -11.24 -17.60 1.04
C ARG A 17 -10.68 -16.46 1.88
N ARG A 18 -9.63 -16.73 2.66
CA ARG A 18 -8.99 -15.69 3.48
C ARG A 18 -8.45 -14.55 2.63
N ARG A 19 -7.79 -14.84 1.51
CA ARG A 19 -7.29 -13.84 0.57
C ARG A 19 -8.43 -13.01 -0.03
N GLN A 20 -9.50 -13.66 -0.48
CA GLN A 20 -10.70 -12.96 -0.98
C GLN A 20 -11.26 -11.99 0.05
N LEU A 21 -11.34 -12.40 1.33
CA LEU A 21 -11.85 -11.56 2.41
C LEU A 21 -10.92 -10.37 2.71
N LEU A 22 -9.60 -10.54 2.61
CA LEU A 22 -8.63 -9.44 2.72
C LEU A 22 -8.80 -8.45 1.58
N ASP A 23 -8.97 -8.91 0.34
CA ASP A 23 -9.16 -8.04 -0.83
C ASP A 23 -10.46 -7.25 -0.74
N VAL A 24 -11.57 -7.91 -0.39
CA VAL A 24 -12.86 -7.23 -0.16
C VAL A 24 -12.80 -6.28 1.03
N GLY A 25 -12.12 -6.68 2.10
CA GLY A 25 -11.89 -5.84 3.28
C GLY A 25 -11.13 -4.58 2.90
N ARG A 26 -10.02 -4.72 2.15
CA ARG A 26 -9.21 -3.59 1.65
C ARG A 26 -10.06 -2.58 0.88
N ALA A 27 -10.79 -3.01 -0.13
CA ALA A 27 -11.65 -2.14 -0.92
C ALA A 27 -12.70 -1.44 -0.03
N THR A 28 -13.34 -2.17 0.90
CA THR A 28 -14.37 -1.61 1.76
C THR A 28 -13.78 -0.59 2.76
N PHE A 29 -12.62 -0.87 3.34
CA PHE A 29 -11.93 0.06 4.25
C PHE A 29 -11.41 1.30 3.53
N ALA A 30 -10.93 1.17 2.30
CA ALA A 30 -10.51 2.32 1.49
C ALA A 30 -11.66 3.28 1.20
N GLU A 31 -12.86 2.74 0.91
CA GLU A 31 -14.05 3.54 0.63
C GLU A 31 -14.63 4.24 1.87
N ARG A 32 -14.67 3.55 3.02
CA ARG A 32 -15.48 3.94 4.19
C ARG A 32 -14.71 4.16 5.48
N GLY A 33 -13.43 3.87 5.48
CA GLY A 33 -12.60 3.85 6.69
C GLY A 33 -12.95 2.69 7.64
N LEU A 34 -12.20 2.57 8.73
CA LEU A 34 -12.42 1.54 9.75
C LEU A 34 -13.80 1.69 10.41
N ASP A 35 -14.17 2.92 10.79
CA ASP A 35 -15.41 3.15 11.55
C ASP A 35 -16.66 2.95 10.69
N GLY A 36 -16.64 3.38 9.43
CA GLY A 36 -17.75 3.28 8.49
C GLY A 36 -17.99 1.87 7.93
N THR A 37 -17.09 0.91 8.18
CA THR A 37 -17.16 -0.46 7.67
C THR A 37 -17.77 -1.42 8.70
N SER A 38 -18.56 -2.40 8.25
CA SER A 38 -19.07 -3.50 9.08
C SER A 38 -18.64 -4.87 8.55
N MET A 39 -18.55 -5.88 9.45
CA MET A 39 -18.26 -7.27 9.06
C MET A 39 -19.39 -7.86 8.20
N GLU A 40 -20.61 -7.40 8.39
CA GLU A 40 -21.80 -7.75 7.59
C GLU A 40 -21.66 -7.28 6.15
N GLU A 41 -21.18 -6.07 5.96
CA GLU A 41 -20.95 -5.52 4.63
C GLU A 41 -19.83 -6.27 3.90
N ILE A 42 -18.72 -6.54 4.57
CA ILE A 42 -17.63 -7.34 4.01
C ILE A 42 -18.13 -8.74 3.63
N ALA A 43 -18.91 -9.40 4.48
CA ALA A 43 -19.51 -10.69 4.18
C ALA A 43 -20.42 -10.64 2.95
N SER A 44 -21.28 -9.63 2.86
CA SER A 44 -22.18 -9.40 1.73
C SER A 44 -21.41 -9.19 0.42
N ARG A 45 -20.41 -8.31 0.42
CA ARG A 45 -19.55 -8.04 -0.76
C ARG A 45 -18.73 -9.26 -1.20
N ALA A 46 -18.28 -10.07 -0.22
CA ALA A 46 -17.54 -11.31 -0.50
C ALA A 46 -18.46 -12.48 -0.91
N GLY A 47 -19.79 -12.33 -0.85
CA GLY A 47 -20.74 -13.40 -1.15
C GLY A 47 -20.67 -14.57 -0.16
N VAL A 48 -20.41 -14.29 1.13
CA VAL A 48 -20.35 -15.28 2.21
C VAL A 48 -21.25 -14.91 3.36
N SER A 49 -21.47 -15.86 4.30
CA SER A 49 -22.19 -15.57 5.53
C SER A 49 -21.28 -14.86 6.56
N LYS A 50 -21.88 -14.03 7.42
CA LYS A 50 -21.17 -13.32 8.50
C LYS A 50 -20.29 -14.23 9.37
N PRO A 51 -20.73 -15.43 9.81
CA PRO A 51 -19.88 -16.34 10.56
C PRO A 51 -18.56 -16.70 9.88
N VAL A 52 -18.54 -16.83 8.55
CA VAL A 52 -17.32 -17.14 7.79
C VAL A 52 -16.27 -16.04 7.95
N VAL A 53 -16.67 -14.77 7.94
CA VAL A 53 -15.71 -13.65 8.12
C VAL A 53 -15.16 -13.66 9.55
N TYR A 54 -16.03 -13.92 10.55
CA TYR A 54 -15.60 -14.00 11.95
C TYR A 54 -14.71 -15.22 12.22
N GLU A 55 -14.94 -16.35 11.56
CA GLU A 55 -14.08 -17.54 11.65
C GLU A 55 -12.65 -17.25 11.20
N HIS A 56 -12.49 -16.44 10.14
CA HIS A 56 -11.17 -16.10 9.60
C HIS A 56 -10.42 -15.03 10.38
N PHE A 57 -11.13 -14.03 10.94
CA PHE A 57 -10.48 -12.81 11.47
C PHE A 57 -10.92 -12.46 12.91
N GLY A 58 -11.96 -13.05 13.42
CA GLY A 58 -12.46 -12.80 14.77
C GLY A 58 -13.10 -11.42 14.95
N THR A 59 -12.46 -10.34 14.56
CA THR A 59 -12.97 -8.97 14.71
C THR A 59 -12.68 -8.10 13.50
N LYS A 60 -13.47 -7.01 13.31
CA LYS A 60 -13.23 -6.00 12.30
C LYS A 60 -11.83 -5.38 12.41
N VAL A 61 -11.42 -5.08 13.64
CA VAL A 61 -10.10 -4.49 13.91
C VAL A 61 -8.97 -5.44 13.56
N ALA A 62 -9.13 -6.76 13.80
CA ALA A 62 -8.13 -7.75 13.43
C ALA A 62 -7.99 -7.85 11.90
N LEU A 63 -9.11 -7.91 11.16
CA LEU A 63 -9.09 -7.88 9.70
C LEU A 63 -8.42 -6.61 9.17
N TYR A 64 -8.78 -5.44 9.74
CA TYR A 64 -8.18 -4.17 9.35
C TYR A 64 -6.65 -4.14 9.55
N ARG A 65 -6.18 -4.59 10.72
CA ARG A 65 -4.74 -4.66 11.03
C ARG A 65 -3.98 -5.56 10.07
N GLU A 66 -4.58 -6.65 9.61
CA GLU A 66 -3.95 -7.52 8.62
C GLU A 66 -3.87 -6.85 7.25
N VAL A 67 -4.93 -6.16 6.82
CA VAL A 67 -4.91 -5.37 5.59
C VAL A 67 -3.81 -4.31 5.65
N VAL A 68 -3.70 -3.56 6.76
CA VAL A 68 -2.64 -2.57 6.96
C VAL A 68 -1.25 -3.20 6.93
N ALA A 69 -1.07 -4.34 7.60
CA ALA A 69 0.22 -5.04 7.64
C ALA A 69 0.66 -5.52 6.24
N GLU A 70 -0.26 -6.09 5.45
CA GLU A 70 0.03 -6.49 4.06
C GLU A 70 0.44 -5.30 3.18
N GLU A 71 -0.26 -4.16 3.30
CA GLU A 71 0.04 -2.98 2.50
C GLU A 71 1.36 -2.32 2.93
N MET A 72 1.66 -2.29 4.23
CA MET A 72 2.95 -1.84 4.74
C MET A 72 4.11 -2.69 4.21
N GLU A 73 3.99 -4.01 4.29
CA GLU A 73 4.99 -4.95 3.77
C GLU A 73 5.20 -4.77 2.26
N ARG A 74 4.11 -4.61 1.51
CA ARG A 74 4.15 -4.39 0.06
C ARG A 74 4.91 -3.10 -0.29
N LEU A 75 4.59 -1.99 0.37
CA LEU A 75 5.26 -0.72 0.16
C LEU A 75 6.73 -0.75 0.59
N GLU A 76 7.05 -1.40 1.72
CA GLU A 76 8.43 -1.62 2.16
C GLU A 76 9.24 -2.38 1.11
N ASN A 77 8.68 -3.44 0.52
CA ASN A 77 9.32 -4.22 -0.52
C ASN A 77 9.58 -3.38 -1.78
N VAL A 78 8.60 -2.58 -2.24
CA VAL A 78 8.77 -1.66 -3.37
C VAL A 78 9.94 -0.69 -3.14
N ILE A 79 10.02 -0.09 -1.95
CA ILE A 79 11.10 0.83 -1.59
C ILE A 79 12.44 0.07 -1.53
N ALA A 80 12.49 -1.07 -0.85
CA ALA A 80 13.71 -1.86 -0.67
C ALA A 80 14.30 -2.32 -2.02
N ASP A 81 13.46 -2.84 -2.90
CA ASP A 81 13.89 -3.29 -4.24
C ASP A 81 14.40 -2.13 -5.10
N SER A 82 13.71 -1.00 -5.04
CA SER A 82 14.08 0.20 -5.80
C SER A 82 15.47 0.72 -5.46
N ILE A 83 15.85 0.65 -4.17
CA ILE A 83 17.14 1.18 -3.68
C ILE A 83 18.24 0.13 -3.57
N SER A 84 17.97 -1.14 -3.90
CA SER A 84 18.92 -2.26 -3.68
C SER A 84 20.17 -2.19 -4.54
N ARG A 85 20.10 -1.71 -5.80
CA ARG A 85 21.18 -1.80 -6.79
C ARG A 85 21.38 -0.50 -7.57
N GLY A 86 22.61 -0.29 -8.06
CA GLY A 86 22.96 0.78 -8.99
C GLY A 86 23.55 2.04 -8.33
N ARG A 87 23.81 3.06 -9.15
CA ARG A 87 24.34 4.36 -8.72
C ARG A 87 23.30 5.13 -7.92
N SER A 88 23.74 6.01 -7.02
CA SER A 88 22.89 6.75 -6.08
C SER A 88 21.70 7.45 -6.74
N ARG A 89 21.92 8.18 -7.85
CA ARG A 89 20.87 8.85 -8.59
C ARG A 89 19.80 7.87 -9.10
N ALA A 90 20.24 6.80 -9.78
CA ALA A 90 19.31 5.80 -10.33
C ALA A 90 18.51 5.04 -9.25
N ARG A 91 19.06 4.91 -8.04
CA ARG A 91 18.36 4.32 -6.88
C ARG A 91 17.22 5.22 -6.42
N ILE A 92 17.47 6.53 -6.31
CA ILE A 92 16.46 7.52 -5.93
C ILE A 92 15.38 7.63 -6.99
N GLU A 93 15.77 7.76 -8.28
CA GLU A 93 14.81 7.82 -9.40
C GLU A 93 13.88 6.59 -9.41
N ARG A 94 14.42 5.38 -9.23
CA ARG A 94 13.60 4.15 -9.15
C ARG A 94 12.69 4.12 -7.92
N ALA A 95 13.14 4.62 -6.78
CA ALA A 95 12.30 4.69 -5.59
C ALA A 95 11.10 5.62 -5.78
N VAL A 96 11.30 6.76 -6.44
CA VAL A 96 10.20 7.68 -6.79
C VAL A 96 9.23 7.03 -7.76
N VAL A 97 9.73 6.48 -8.86
CA VAL A 97 8.89 5.79 -9.86
C VAL A 97 8.16 4.59 -9.24
N GLY A 98 8.85 3.81 -8.42
CA GLY A 98 8.25 2.66 -7.74
C GLY A 98 7.13 3.06 -6.75
N LEU A 99 7.31 4.15 -6.02
CA LEU A 99 6.25 4.66 -5.14
C LEU A 99 5.04 5.15 -5.93
N LEU A 100 5.25 5.92 -7.01
CA LEU A 100 4.13 6.40 -7.83
C LEU A 100 3.39 5.24 -8.52
N ALA A 101 4.12 4.25 -9.05
CA ALA A 101 3.53 3.03 -9.59
C ALA A 101 2.74 2.25 -8.51
N TYR A 102 3.26 2.16 -7.27
CA TYR A 102 2.52 1.55 -6.17
C TYR A 102 1.21 2.29 -5.89
N VAL A 103 1.21 3.63 -5.86
CA VAL A 103 -0.02 4.43 -5.66
C VAL A 103 -1.04 4.16 -6.76
N GLU A 104 -0.59 3.99 -8.00
CA GLU A 104 -1.47 3.69 -9.13
C GLU A 104 -2.04 2.26 -9.07
N ASP A 105 -1.19 1.28 -8.82
CA ASP A 105 -1.57 -0.14 -8.86
C ASP A 105 -2.28 -0.61 -7.58
N HIS A 106 -2.05 0.08 -6.46
CA HIS A 106 -2.56 -0.27 -5.13
C HIS A 106 -3.24 0.93 -4.44
N THR A 107 -4.08 1.65 -5.18
CA THR A 107 -4.77 2.89 -4.72
C THR A 107 -5.51 2.68 -3.40
N ASP A 108 -6.26 1.58 -3.24
CA ASP A 108 -7.00 1.27 -2.00
C ASP A 108 -6.04 1.09 -0.81
N GLY A 109 -4.96 0.34 -1.02
CA GLY A 109 -3.94 0.11 0.00
C GLY A 109 -3.27 1.41 0.43
N PHE A 110 -2.85 2.24 -0.53
CA PHE A 110 -2.24 3.53 -0.23
C PHE A 110 -3.22 4.49 0.46
N THR A 111 -4.50 4.49 0.07
CA THR A 111 -5.56 5.26 0.72
C THR A 111 -5.67 4.92 2.21
N ILE A 112 -5.65 3.63 2.55
CA ILE A 112 -5.69 3.16 3.94
C ILE A 112 -4.44 3.65 4.70
N LEU A 113 -3.25 3.50 4.12
CA LEU A 113 -2.00 3.90 4.78
C LEU A 113 -1.90 5.42 4.99
N ALA A 114 -2.37 6.22 4.02
CA ALA A 114 -2.21 7.67 4.03
C ALA A 114 -3.27 8.42 4.86
N ARG A 115 -4.49 7.89 4.93
CA ARG A 115 -5.64 8.62 5.51
C ARG A 115 -6.07 8.16 6.88
N ASP A 116 -5.74 6.93 7.29
CA ASP A 116 -6.23 6.38 8.55
C ASP A 116 -5.31 6.73 9.73
N PRO A 117 -5.83 7.31 10.82
CA PRO A 117 -5.06 7.65 12.02
C PRO A 117 -4.40 6.45 12.70
N VAL A 118 -5.00 5.24 12.58
CA VAL A 118 -4.46 4.01 13.20
C VAL A 118 -3.24 3.50 12.43
N SER A 119 -3.25 3.64 11.10
CA SER A 119 -2.11 3.29 10.24
C SER A 119 -1.05 4.40 10.16
N ASN A 120 -1.40 5.63 10.54
CA ASN A 120 -0.53 6.81 10.39
C ASN A 120 0.81 6.66 11.14
N GLN A 121 0.82 6.03 12.32
CA GLN A 121 2.06 5.79 13.07
C GLN A 121 2.98 4.79 12.36
N GLY A 122 2.42 3.75 11.76
CA GLY A 122 3.17 2.79 10.93
C GLY A 122 3.72 3.44 9.66
N PHE A 123 2.90 4.22 8.97
CA PHE A 123 3.29 4.95 7.77
C PHE A 123 4.36 6.01 8.06
N ALA A 124 4.26 6.76 9.17
CA ALA A 124 5.31 7.69 9.59
C ALA A 124 6.64 6.97 9.90
N THR A 125 6.59 5.80 10.53
CA THR A 125 7.77 4.96 10.77
C THR A 125 8.39 4.50 9.46
N LEU A 126 7.58 4.07 8.49
CA LEU A 126 8.05 3.70 7.16
C LEU A 126 8.76 4.87 6.46
N LEU A 127 8.17 6.06 6.48
CA LEU A 127 8.79 7.26 5.91
C LEU A 127 10.09 7.62 6.62
N GLY A 128 10.14 7.47 7.95
CA GLY A 128 11.37 7.66 8.73
C GLY A 128 12.48 6.68 8.32
N ASN A 129 12.15 5.41 8.14
CA ASN A 129 13.08 4.39 7.66
C ASN A 129 13.56 4.69 6.23
N ALA A 130 12.66 5.09 5.33
CA ALA A 130 12.99 5.49 3.97
C ALA A 130 13.94 6.69 3.97
N THR A 131 13.66 7.71 4.80
CA THR A 131 14.52 8.89 4.98
C THR A 131 15.93 8.50 5.43
N GLY A 132 16.06 7.62 6.42
CA GLY A 132 17.36 7.11 6.87
C GLY A 132 18.15 6.41 5.77
N ARG A 133 17.49 5.57 4.97
CA ARG A 133 18.12 4.89 3.81
C ARG A 133 18.56 5.88 2.73
N VAL A 134 17.73 6.87 2.40
CA VAL A 134 18.07 7.92 1.43
C VAL A 134 19.23 8.77 1.94
N SER A 135 19.25 9.13 3.23
CA SER A 135 20.33 9.88 3.85
C SER A 135 21.68 9.15 3.73
N HIS A 136 21.70 7.84 3.99
CA HIS A 136 22.90 7.03 3.81
C HIS A 136 23.38 6.99 2.34
N ILE A 137 22.44 6.88 1.38
CA ILE A 137 22.77 6.90 -0.06
C ILE A 137 23.36 8.24 -0.48
N LEU A 138 22.78 9.35 -0.01
CA LEU A 138 23.24 10.71 -0.31
C LEU A 138 24.59 10.99 0.34
N GLY A 139 24.78 10.67 1.63
CA GLY A 139 26.04 10.83 2.33
C GLY A 139 27.19 10.11 1.62
N ALA A 140 26.98 8.83 1.26
CA ALA A 140 27.95 8.08 0.49
C ALA A 140 28.22 8.65 -0.92
N ALA A 141 27.25 9.34 -1.53
CA ALA A 141 27.43 10.02 -2.82
C ALA A 141 28.24 11.31 -2.65
N PHE A 142 27.96 12.10 -1.62
CA PHE A 142 28.70 13.32 -1.29
C PHE A 142 30.15 13.03 -0.94
N SER A 143 30.41 12.05 -0.08
CA SER A 143 31.76 11.59 0.27
C SER A 143 32.57 11.21 -0.97
N ARG A 144 32.00 10.44 -1.89
CA ARG A 144 32.69 10.07 -3.15
C ARG A 144 32.96 11.26 -4.07
N ALA A 145 32.18 12.32 -3.97
CA ALA A 145 32.37 13.56 -4.70
C ALA A 145 33.29 14.56 -3.99
N GLY A 146 33.84 14.22 -2.82
CA GLY A 146 34.65 15.11 -1.99
C GLY A 146 33.86 16.25 -1.36
N LEU A 147 32.54 16.09 -1.21
CA LEU A 147 31.65 17.07 -0.60
C LEU A 147 31.38 16.73 0.87
N ASP A 148 30.97 17.74 1.65
CA ASP A 148 30.51 17.55 3.02
C ASP A 148 29.25 16.65 3.03
N GLU A 149 29.22 15.66 3.91
CA GLU A 149 28.09 14.71 4.09
C GLU A 149 26.98 15.30 4.98
N SER A 150 27.26 16.32 5.78
CA SER A 150 26.30 16.85 6.78
C SER A 150 24.96 17.30 6.20
N PRO A 151 24.84 17.84 4.95
CA PRO A 151 23.57 18.16 4.36
C PRO A 151 22.71 16.97 3.91
N ALA A 152 23.26 15.73 3.89
CA ALA A 152 22.54 14.56 3.40
C ALA A 152 21.23 14.30 4.15
N VAL A 153 21.20 14.57 5.46
CA VAL A 153 19.99 14.43 6.29
C VAL A 153 18.91 15.41 5.83
N LEU A 154 19.27 16.68 5.63
CA LEU A 154 18.32 17.71 5.16
C LEU A 154 17.76 17.37 3.77
N TYR A 155 18.64 16.99 2.83
CA TYR A 155 18.20 16.63 1.49
C TYR A 155 17.34 15.37 1.46
N SER A 156 17.61 14.40 2.32
CA SER A 156 16.78 13.19 2.42
C SER A 156 15.37 13.51 2.94
N GLN A 157 15.26 14.38 3.95
CA GLN A 157 13.96 14.85 4.46
C GLN A 157 13.18 15.58 3.36
N ALA A 158 13.84 16.49 2.63
CA ALA A 158 13.21 17.23 1.53
C ALA A 158 12.71 16.29 0.42
N LEU A 159 13.54 15.34 -0.01
CA LEU A 159 13.19 14.38 -1.06
C LEU A 159 12.02 13.48 -0.65
N VAL A 160 12.11 12.83 0.51
CA VAL A 160 11.06 11.91 0.97
C VAL A 160 9.76 12.68 1.25
N GLY A 161 9.85 13.87 1.86
CA GLY A 161 8.69 14.74 2.08
C GLY A 161 8.03 15.17 0.78
N MET A 162 8.80 15.62 -0.21
CA MET A 162 8.27 16.03 -1.52
C MET A 162 7.59 14.86 -2.23
N VAL A 163 8.21 13.68 -2.27
CA VAL A 163 7.66 12.52 -2.96
C VAL A 163 6.40 12.00 -2.26
N SER A 164 6.40 11.90 -0.93
CA SER A 164 5.22 11.47 -0.18
C SER A 164 4.06 12.45 -0.30
N GLN A 165 4.32 13.77 -0.26
CA GLN A 165 3.29 14.78 -0.45
C GLN A 165 2.73 14.76 -1.88
N THR A 166 3.58 14.56 -2.89
CA THR A 166 3.13 14.41 -4.28
C THR A 166 2.27 13.17 -4.46
N ALA A 167 2.63 12.05 -3.82
CA ALA A 167 1.84 10.83 -3.87
C ALA A 167 0.45 11.01 -3.23
N GLN A 168 0.36 11.71 -2.10
CA GLN A 168 -0.93 12.04 -1.47
C GLN A 168 -1.76 12.98 -2.35
N TRP A 169 -1.17 14.03 -2.88
CA TRP A 169 -1.84 14.94 -3.80
C TRP A 169 -2.36 14.19 -5.04
N TRP A 170 -1.56 13.31 -5.62
CA TRP A 170 -1.94 12.50 -6.77
C TRP A 170 -3.14 11.60 -6.46
N LEU A 171 -3.17 10.99 -5.29
CA LEU A 171 -4.29 10.18 -4.82
C LEU A 171 -5.58 11.01 -4.73
N ASP A 172 -5.49 12.22 -4.17
CA ASP A 172 -6.64 13.12 -3.99
C ASP A 172 -7.16 13.64 -5.32
N GLU A 173 -6.27 14.02 -6.24
CA GLU A 173 -6.62 14.51 -7.57
C GLU A 173 -7.31 13.44 -8.42
N ARG A 174 -6.81 12.22 -8.42
CA ARG A 174 -7.45 11.09 -9.11
C ARG A 174 -8.84 10.79 -8.55
N THR A 175 -9.00 10.87 -7.23
CA THR A 175 -10.28 10.64 -6.58
C THR A 175 -11.29 11.73 -6.93
N SER A 176 -10.85 12.99 -7.06
CA SER A 176 -11.70 14.14 -7.37
C SER A 176 -12.09 14.24 -8.84
N GLN A 177 -11.21 13.84 -9.75
CA GLN A 177 -11.43 13.98 -11.21
C GLN A 177 -12.04 12.74 -11.86
N GLY A 178 -12.18 11.62 -11.14
CA GLY A 178 -12.71 10.37 -11.69
C GLY A 178 -11.86 9.85 -12.87
N LEU A 179 -10.55 10.14 -12.85
CA LEU A 179 -9.63 9.73 -13.92
C LEU A 179 -9.47 8.21 -13.88
N ASP A 180 -10.12 7.55 -14.83
CA ASP A 180 -9.96 6.13 -15.08
C ASP A 180 -8.60 5.85 -15.72
N LYS A 181 -8.04 4.66 -15.44
CA LYS A 181 -6.74 4.19 -15.97
C LYS A 181 -6.65 4.20 -17.51
N GLU A 182 -7.76 4.37 -18.21
CA GLU A 182 -7.84 4.33 -19.67
C GLU A 182 -7.68 5.72 -20.34
N THR A 183 -7.50 6.79 -19.57
CA THR A 183 -7.51 8.17 -20.09
C THR A 183 -6.12 8.85 -20.07
N VAL A 184 -5.04 8.14 -19.66
CA VAL A 184 -3.67 8.71 -19.63
C VAL A 184 -2.73 8.01 -20.61
#